data_b1926bd35059988a67906b99b5221b65
#
_entry.id   b1926bd35059988a67906b99b5221b65
#
_cell.length_a   1.000
_cell.length_b   1.000
_cell.length_c   1.000
_cell.angle_alpha   90.00
_cell.angle_beta   90.00
_cell.angle_gamma   90.00
#
_symmetry.space_group_name_H-M   'P 1'
#
loop_
_entity.id
_entity.type
_entity.pdbx_description
1 polymer ?
#
loop_
_entity_poly.entity_id
_entity_poly.type
_entity_poly.pdbx_seq_one_letter_code
_entity_poly.pdbx_strand_id
1 'polypeptide(L)'
;MSFRQVQPHGHVSGGAYYLTIEERNQVYQCQYGRSYHASLVRDMFVFQCLVGCRMGDLFNLTRSNIIDGWLEYIPGKNLNNGNTELVRVPLSDTAKEILARYSHVSPRLFPAICEAQYNMYIKFVLDFAGIHRMVTVLNPLTRQPEQRMLCDVATSHTARKTFIGNLYAKVKDQALVSSLTGHSPQSRAFQCYRTIDDSMKRELIGMLEE
;
A
#
# COMPACT_ATOMS: atom_id res chain seq x y z
N MET A 1 -19.65 28.04 -13.56
CA MET A 1 -18.93 26.78 -13.28
C MET A 1 -18.79 26.66 -11.76
N SER A 2 -19.56 25.76 -11.14
CA SER A 2 -19.65 25.65 -9.69
C SER A 2 -18.60 24.68 -9.20
N PHE A 3 -17.62 25.18 -8.43
CA PHE A 3 -16.66 24.35 -7.73
C PHE A 3 -17.39 23.60 -6.59
N ARG A 4 -17.55 22.28 -6.72
CA ARG A 4 -17.98 21.44 -5.60
C ARG A 4 -16.85 21.48 -4.55
N GLN A 5 -17.14 22.09 -3.43
CA GLN A 5 -16.31 21.97 -2.21
C GLN A 5 -16.34 20.51 -1.77
N VAL A 6 -15.19 19.84 -1.90
CA VAL A 6 -14.94 18.56 -1.24
C VAL A 6 -14.72 18.89 0.23
N GLN A 7 -15.63 18.45 1.09
CA GLN A 7 -15.45 18.60 2.55
C GLN A 7 -14.22 17.81 3.02
N PRO A 8 -13.32 18.41 3.80
CA PRO A 8 -12.21 17.67 4.37
C PRO A 8 -12.74 16.76 5.47
N HIS A 9 -12.66 15.45 5.27
CA HIS A 9 -12.81 14.51 6.38
C HIS A 9 -11.61 14.66 7.31
N GLY A 10 -11.81 15.47 8.36
CA GLY A 10 -10.80 15.73 9.37
C GLY A 10 -10.58 14.50 10.24
N HIS A 11 -9.36 13.97 10.20
CA HIS A 11 -8.81 13.15 11.27
C HIS A 11 -7.48 13.75 11.73
N VAL A 12 -7.55 14.43 12.87
CA VAL A 12 -6.38 14.87 13.63
C VAL A 12 -5.94 13.71 14.50
N SER A 13 -5.06 12.89 13.98
CA SER A 13 -4.05 12.13 14.71
C SER A 13 -3.14 11.56 13.64
N GLY A 14 -1.83 11.35 13.91
CA GLY A 14 -0.87 10.83 12.94
C GLY A 14 -1.24 9.46 12.37
N GLY A 15 -2.47 9.32 11.88
CA GLY A 15 -3.04 8.15 11.24
C GLY A 15 -2.28 7.82 9.96
N ALA A 16 -2.16 6.53 9.68
CA ALA A 16 -1.50 6.07 8.48
C ALA A 16 -2.26 6.58 7.23
N TYR A 17 -1.64 7.48 6.46
CA TYR A 17 -2.16 7.82 5.14
C TYR A 17 -1.87 6.70 4.15
N TYR A 18 -2.84 6.37 3.31
CA TYR A 18 -2.75 5.34 2.27
C TYR A 18 -3.74 5.68 1.14
N LEU A 19 -3.61 5.07 -0.03
CA LEU A 19 -4.54 5.28 -1.13
C LEU A 19 -5.86 4.56 -0.87
N THR A 20 -6.97 5.17 -1.30
CA THR A 20 -8.23 4.42 -1.44
C THR A 20 -8.12 3.42 -2.60
N ILE A 21 -9.11 2.53 -2.72
CA ILE A 21 -9.19 1.59 -3.85
C ILE A 21 -9.32 2.35 -5.18
N GLU A 22 -10.13 3.42 -5.18
CA GLU A 22 -10.37 4.28 -6.33
C GLU A 22 -9.09 5.00 -6.75
N GLU A 23 -8.35 5.62 -5.81
CA GLU A 23 -7.07 6.27 -6.05
C GLU A 23 -6.03 5.30 -6.63
N ARG A 24 -5.92 4.08 -6.05
CA ARG A 24 -5.05 3.03 -6.57
C ARG A 24 -5.41 2.65 -8.00
N ASN A 25 -6.71 2.49 -8.29
CA ASN A 25 -7.18 2.14 -9.62
C ASN A 25 -6.94 3.29 -10.62
N GLN A 26 -7.09 4.55 -10.19
CA GLN A 26 -6.74 5.72 -10.99
C GLN A 26 -5.26 5.71 -11.38
N VAL A 27 -4.37 5.42 -10.43
CA VAL A 27 -2.93 5.25 -10.71
C VAL A 27 -2.69 4.11 -11.71
N TYR A 28 -3.37 2.98 -11.55
CA TYR A 28 -3.21 1.82 -12.44
C TYR A 28 -3.65 2.10 -13.87
N GLN A 29 -4.75 2.84 -14.05
CA GLN A 29 -5.31 3.17 -15.37
C GLN A 29 -4.54 4.29 -16.07
N CYS A 30 -3.75 5.07 -15.33
CA CYS A 30 -3.02 6.19 -15.89
C CYS A 30 -1.92 5.72 -16.85
N GLN A 31 -1.82 6.41 -17.99
CA GLN A 31 -0.81 6.12 -19.01
C GLN A 31 0.30 7.18 -18.97
N TYR A 32 1.52 6.76 -18.74
CA TYR A 32 2.69 7.63 -18.55
C TYR A 32 3.47 7.88 -19.85
N GLY A 33 2.77 7.81 -21.00
CA GLY A 33 3.36 8.05 -22.31
C GLY A 33 4.50 7.09 -22.63
N ARG A 34 5.65 7.63 -23.09
CA ARG A 34 6.83 6.83 -23.41
C ARG A 34 7.77 6.59 -22.23
N SER A 35 7.43 7.00 -21.01
CA SER A 35 8.30 6.81 -19.85
C SER A 35 8.25 5.35 -19.37
N TYR A 36 9.26 4.58 -19.76
CA TYR A 36 9.41 3.19 -19.31
C TYR A 36 9.45 3.07 -17.78
N HIS A 37 10.27 3.91 -17.12
CA HIS A 37 10.42 3.86 -15.67
C HIS A 37 9.12 4.23 -14.92
N ALA A 38 8.37 5.22 -15.41
CA ALA A 38 7.09 5.56 -14.79
C ALA A 38 6.07 4.41 -14.93
N SER A 39 5.99 3.78 -16.10
CA SER A 39 5.13 2.62 -16.33
C SER A 39 5.54 1.42 -15.48
N LEU A 40 6.84 1.14 -15.38
CA LEU A 40 7.37 0.08 -14.53
C LEU A 40 7.03 0.34 -13.05
N VAL A 41 7.31 1.55 -12.55
CA VAL A 41 7.06 1.89 -11.15
C VAL A 41 5.57 1.92 -10.81
N ARG A 42 4.71 2.39 -11.72
CA ARG A 42 3.26 2.24 -11.57
C ARG A 42 2.87 0.78 -11.33
N ASP A 43 3.34 -0.12 -12.21
CA ASP A 43 2.98 -1.53 -12.14
C ASP A 43 3.53 -2.18 -10.87
N MET A 44 4.77 -1.91 -10.50
CA MET A 44 5.38 -2.40 -9.26
C MET A 44 4.64 -1.87 -8.02
N PHE A 45 4.30 -0.59 -8.00
CA PHE A 45 3.61 0.05 -6.88
C PHE A 45 2.19 -0.48 -6.71
N VAL A 46 1.44 -0.59 -7.82
CA VAL A 46 0.08 -1.16 -7.79
C VAL A 46 0.12 -2.64 -7.40
N PHE A 47 1.07 -3.42 -7.92
CA PHE A 47 1.27 -4.81 -7.47
C PHE A 47 1.55 -4.86 -5.97
N GLN A 48 2.43 -4.01 -5.45
CA GLN A 48 2.72 -3.93 -4.02
C GLN A 48 1.47 -3.54 -3.20
N CYS A 49 0.60 -2.66 -3.71
CA CYS A 49 -0.70 -2.34 -3.11
C CYS A 49 -1.67 -3.53 -3.09
N LEU A 50 -1.49 -4.52 -3.97
CA LEU A 50 -2.35 -5.70 -4.07
C LEU A 50 -1.86 -6.90 -3.26
N VAL A 51 -0.57 -6.95 -2.92
CA VAL A 51 0.03 -8.09 -2.19
C VAL A 51 0.62 -7.70 -0.82
N GLY A 52 0.78 -6.42 -0.55
CA GLY A 52 1.20 -5.89 0.75
C GLY A 52 2.65 -6.18 1.15
N CYS A 53 3.52 -6.69 0.26
CA CYS A 53 4.92 -6.99 0.58
C CYS A 53 5.73 -5.73 0.88
N ARG A 54 6.85 -5.87 1.61
CA ARG A 54 7.81 -4.77 1.77
C ARG A 54 8.60 -4.58 0.47
N MET A 55 9.15 -3.38 0.26
CA MET A 55 9.96 -3.07 -0.93
C MET A 55 11.16 -4.02 -1.06
N GLY A 56 11.89 -4.27 0.02
CA GLY A 56 13.02 -5.21 -0.02
C GLY A 56 12.60 -6.63 -0.39
N ASP A 57 11.42 -7.07 0.05
CA ASP A 57 10.85 -8.34 -0.38
C ASP A 57 10.49 -8.28 -1.87
N LEU A 58 9.75 -7.24 -2.32
CA LEU A 58 9.35 -7.05 -3.72
C LEU A 58 10.54 -7.17 -4.70
N PHE A 59 11.67 -6.55 -4.35
CA PHE A 59 12.87 -6.56 -5.19
C PHE A 59 13.54 -7.93 -5.28
N ASN A 60 13.28 -8.81 -4.32
CA ASN A 60 13.84 -10.16 -4.26
C ASN A 60 12.86 -11.25 -4.71
N LEU A 61 11.58 -10.94 -4.90
CA LEU A 61 10.60 -11.89 -5.38
C LEU A 61 10.97 -12.40 -6.77
N THR A 62 10.81 -13.71 -6.95
CA THR A 62 11.09 -14.43 -8.19
C THR A 62 9.86 -15.17 -8.70
N ARG A 63 9.91 -15.69 -9.91
CA ARG A 63 8.82 -16.51 -10.48
C ARG A 63 8.52 -17.75 -9.64
N SER A 64 9.52 -18.33 -8.97
CA SER A 64 9.33 -19.47 -8.08
C SER A 64 8.51 -19.17 -6.81
N ASN A 65 8.31 -17.89 -6.49
CA ASN A 65 7.42 -17.48 -5.40
C ASN A 65 5.94 -17.49 -5.79
N ILE A 66 5.62 -17.73 -7.08
CA ILE A 66 4.25 -17.84 -7.56
C ILE A 66 3.89 -19.32 -7.70
N ILE A 67 3.01 -19.80 -6.83
CA ILE A 67 2.58 -21.22 -6.75
C ILE A 67 1.05 -21.26 -6.81
N ASP A 68 0.51 -21.92 -7.83
CA ASP A 68 -0.94 -22.11 -8.01
C ASP A 68 -1.79 -20.83 -7.87
N GLY A 69 -1.26 -19.70 -8.35
CA GLY A 69 -1.95 -18.40 -8.26
C GLY A 69 -1.80 -17.69 -6.92
N TRP A 70 -0.91 -18.18 -6.05
CA TRP A 70 -0.56 -17.57 -4.77
C TRP A 70 0.87 -17.00 -4.83
N LEU A 71 1.09 -15.90 -4.15
CA LEU A 71 2.42 -15.39 -3.83
C LEU A 71 2.84 -15.95 -2.48
N GLU A 72 3.92 -16.71 -2.45
CA GLU A 72 4.47 -17.34 -1.24
C GLU A 72 5.91 -16.89 -1.00
N TYR A 73 6.19 -16.35 0.17
CA TYR A 73 7.54 -15.90 0.54
C TYR A 73 7.71 -15.76 2.05
N ILE A 74 8.93 -15.87 2.53
CA ILE A 74 9.29 -15.53 3.89
C ILE A 74 9.84 -14.10 3.89
N PRO A 75 9.22 -13.16 4.65
CA PRO A 75 9.70 -11.78 4.69
C PRO A 75 11.15 -11.69 5.20
N GLY A 76 12.00 -10.94 4.49
CA GLY A 76 13.42 -10.83 4.82
C GLY A 76 13.68 -10.33 6.25
N LYS A 77 12.82 -9.44 6.77
CA LYS A 77 12.90 -9.02 8.18
C LYS A 77 12.65 -10.16 9.16
N ASN A 78 11.80 -11.11 8.81
CA ASN A 78 11.50 -12.27 9.64
C ASN A 78 12.70 -13.24 9.67
N LEU A 79 13.32 -13.49 8.51
CA LEU A 79 14.54 -14.31 8.42
C LEU A 79 15.66 -13.76 9.30
N ASN A 80 15.88 -12.45 9.29
CA ASN A 80 16.90 -11.80 10.11
C ASN A 80 16.65 -11.93 11.62
N ASN A 81 15.39 -12.17 12.02
CA ASN A 81 14.99 -12.36 13.42
C ASN A 81 14.76 -13.85 13.79
N GLY A 82 15.18 -14.79 12.93
CA GLY A 82 14.98 -16.22 13.13
C GLY A 82 13.53 -16.71 12.99
N ASN A 83 12.60 -15.86 12.51
CA ASN A 83 11.22 -16.25 12.25
C ASN A 83 11.07 -16.66 10.78
N THR A 84 10.66 -17.89 10.54
CA THR A 84 10.46 -18.48 9.21
C THR A 84 8.98 -18.55 8.80
N GLU A 85 8.13 -17.72 9.40
CA GLU A 85 6.71 -17.68 9.08
C GLU A 85 6.49 -17.31 7.61
N LEU A 86 5.85 -18.23 6.88
CA LEU A 86 5.52 -18.08 5.47
C LEU A 86 4.34 -17.12 5.31
N VAL A 87 4.51 -16.12 4.47
CA VAL A 87 3.42 -15.26 4.01
C VAL A 87 2.86 -15.83 2.72
N ARG A 88 1.54 -15.98 2.66
CA ARG A 88 0.83 -16.52 1.52
C ARG A 88 -0.31 -15.59 1.13
N VAL A 89 -0.27 -15.02 -0.07
CA VAL A 89 -1.24 -14.03 -0.57
C VAL A 89 -1.82 -14.47 -1.89
N PRO A 90 -3.15 -14.60 -2.04
CA PRO A 90 -3.75 -14.94 -3.33
C PRO A 90 -3.58 -13.77 -4.30
N LEU A 91 -3.19 -14.07 -5.53
CA LEU A 91 -3.03 -13.06 -6.57
C LEU A 91 -4.40 -12.72 -7.19
N SER A 92 -4.79 -11.44 -7.09
CA SER A 92 -5.94 -10.92 -7.84
C SER A 92 -5.66 -10.93 -9.35
N ASP A 93 -6.71 -10.84 -10.17
CA ASP A 93 -6.55 -10.82 -11.61
C ASP A 93 -5.71 -9.64 -12.09
N THR A 94 -5.90 -8.45 -11.51
CA THR A 94 -5.03 -7.28 -11.77
C THR A 94 -3.55 -7.57 -11.45
N ALA A 95 -3.26 -8.27 -10.35
CA ALA A 95 -1.89 -8.64 -10.02
C ALA A 95 -1.30 -9.63 -11.05
N LYS A 96 -2.09 -10.59 -11.51
CA LYS A 96 -1.70 -11.53 -12.58
C LYS A 96 -1.46 -10.82 -13.91
N GLU A 97 -2.33 -9.89 -14.30
CA GLU A 97 -2.16 -9.06 -15.50
C GLU A 97 -0.86 -8.25 -15.46
N ILE A 98 -0.56 -7.61 -14.31
CA ILE A 98 0.70 -6.90 -14.13
C ILE A 98 1.88 -7.85 -14.33
N LEU A 99 1.89 -9.01 -13.68
CA LEU A 99 2.98 -9.98 -13.81
C LEU A 99 3.13 -10.52 -15.23
N ALA A 100 2.06 -10.65 -15.99
CA ALA A 100 2.09 -11.12 -17.38
C ALA A 100 2.87 -10.15 -18.29
N ARG A 101 2.79 -8.83 -18.05
CA ARG A 101 3.56 -7.81 -18.80
C ARG A 101 5.07 -7.99 -18.68
N TYR A 102 5.53 -8.59 -17.58
CA TYR A 102 6.94 -8.81 -17.26
C TYR A 102 7.33 -10.29 -17.35
N SER A 103 6.57 -11.11 -18.11
CA SER A 103 6.84 -12.56 -18.27
C SER A 103 8.22 -12.87 -18.81
N HIS A 104 8.80 -11.94 -19.59
CA HIS A 104 10.16 -12.04 -20.16
C HIS A 104 11.27 -11.77 -19.12
N VAL A 105 10.94 -11.27 -17.93
CA VAL A 105 11.91 -11.01 -16.85
C VAL A 105 12.09 -12.27 -16.01
N SER A 106 13.33 -12.69 -15.83
CA SER A 106 13.67 -13.89 -15.04
C SER A 106 15.05 -13.71 -14.40
N PRO A 107 15.26 -14.24 -13.19
CA PRO A 107 14.30 -14.97 -12.36
C PRO A 107 13.31 -14.06 -11.59
N ARG A 108 13.58 -12.74 -11.52
CA ARG A 108 12.79 -11.77 -10.76
C ARG A 108 11.41 -11.54 -11.38
N LEU A 109 10.46 -11.06 -10.56
CA LEU A 109 9.13 -10.69 -11.04
C LEU A 109 9.16 -9.41 -11.90
N PHE A 110 10.06 -8.46 -11.56
CA PHE A 110 10.18 -7.16 -12.23
C PHE A 110 11.63 -6.85 -12.58
N PRO A 111 11.86 -5.97 -13.57
CA PRO A 111 13.16 -5.40 -13.85
C PRO A 111 13.79 -4.73 -12.62
N ALA A 112 15.12 -4.75 -12.54
CA ALA A 112 15.82 -4.13 -11.43
C ALA A 112 15.68 -2.60 -11.44
N ILE A 113 15.42 -2.04 -10.28
CA ILE A 113 15.40 -0.60 -10.02
C ILE A 113 15.98 -0.36 -8.63
N CYS A 114 16.68 0.75 -8.42
CA CYS A 114 17.17 1.07 -7.09
C CYS A 114 16.09 1.75 -6.23
N GLU A 115 16.23 1.65 -4.91
CA GLU A 115 15.28 2.19 -3.95
C GLU A 115 15.00 3.69 -4.14
N ALA A 116 16.05 4.48 -4.36
CA ALA A 116 15.93 5.92 -4.55
C ALA A 116 15.07 6.25 -5.80
N GLN A 117 15.35 5.59 -6.92
CA GLN A 117 14.57 5.74 -8.14
C GLN A 117 13.12 5.27 -7.95
N TYR A 118 12.92 4.13 -7.29
CA TYR A 118 11.59 3.61 -7.03
C TYR A 118 10.73 4.61 -6.24
N ASN A 119 11.25 5.13 -5.12
CA ASN A 119 10.54 6.11 -4.31
C ASN A 119 10.36 7.47 -5.02
N MET A 120 11.31 7.89 -5.84
CA MET A 120 11.18 9.10 -6.67
C MET A 120 10.04 8.96 -7.68
N TYR A 121 10.02 7.85 -8.43
CA TYR A 121 8.98 7.60 -9.42
C TYR A 121 7.61 7.33 -8.81
N ILE A 122 7.51 6.79 -7.59
CA ILE A 122 6.22 6.68 -6.88
C ILE A 122 5.57 8.06 -6.75
N LYS A 123 6.32 9.06 -6.31
CA LYS A 123 5.81 10.44 -6.21
C LYS A 123 5.36 10.97 -7.56
N PHE A 124 6.19 10.80 -8.58
CA PHE A 124 5.87 11.22 -9.94
C PHE A 124 4.60 10.55 -10.48
N VAL A 125 4.43 9.24 -10.31
CA VAL A 125 3.26 8.53 -10.84
C VAL A 125 1.98 8.89 -10.10
N LEU A 126 2.05 9.19 -8.81
CA LEU A 126 0.91 9.65 -8.03
C LEU A 126 0.53 11.09 -8.40
N ASP A 127 1.50 11.97 -8.53
CA ASP A 127 1.30 13.36 -8.96
C ASP A 127 0.68 13.41 -10.35
N PHE A 128 1.24 12.69 -11.31
CA PHE A 128 0.73 12.60 -12.68
C PHE A 128 -0.68 12.01 -12.75
N ALA A 129 -1.01 11.07 -11.86
CA ALA A 129 -2.35 10.51 -11.74
C ALA A 129 -3.34 11.45 -11.01
N GLY A 130 -2.92 12.64 -10.56
CA GLY A 130 -3.78 13.62 -9.90
C GLY A 130 -4.11 13.29 -8.44
N ILE A 131 -3.28 12.52 -7.74
CA ILE A 131 -3.48 12.18 -6.33
C ILE A 131 -2.92 13.31 -5.44
N HIS A 132 -3.63 14.44 -5.40
CA HIS A 132 -3.19 15.67 -4.76
C HIS A 132 -3.85 15.96 -3.40
N ARG A 133 -4.63 15.03 -2.85
CA ARG A 133 -5.27 15.29 -1.56
C ARG A 133 -4.25 15.50 -0.45
N MET A 134 -4.61 16.38 0.49
CA MET A 134 -3.79 16.68 1.66
C MET A 134 -3.87 15.57 2.70
N VAL A 135 -2.73 15.27 3.30
CA VAL A 135 -2.60 14.33 4.41
C VAL A 135 -1.81 14.98 5.53
N THR A 136 -2.13 14.62 6.76
CA THR A 136 -1.39 15.07 7.93
C THR A 136 -0.19 14.18 8.15
N VAL A 137 1.00 14.76 8.15
CA VAL A 137 2.27 14.09 8.46
C VAL A 137 2.95 14.77 9.64
N LEU A 138 3.79 14.03 10.36
CA LEU A 138 4.66 14.63 11.37
C LEU A 138 5.94 15.14 10.70
N ASN A 139 6.21 16.41 10.83
CA ASN A 139 7.47 16.99 10.39
C ASN A 139 8.64 16.30 11.15
N PRO A 140 9.62 15.71 10.45
CA PRO A 140 10.69 14.93 11.09
C PRO A 140 11.58 15.74 12.02
N LEU A 141 11.69 17.06 11.80
CA LEU A 141 12.53 17.95 12.59
C LEU A 141 11.79 18.54 13.79
N THR A 142 10.59 19.09 13.56
CA THR A 142 9.83 19.80 14.60
C THR A 142 8.90 18.89 15.39
N ARG A 143 8.61 17.69 14.89
CA ARG A 143 7.62 16.75 15.45
C ARG A 143 6.20 17.31 15.49
N GLN A 144 5.94 18.41 14.78
CA GLN A 144 4.62 19.00 14.68
C GLN A 144 3.86 18.43 13.48
N PRO A 145 2.52 18.30 13.56
CA PRO A 145 1.70 17.94 12.42
C PRO A 145 1.77 19.01 11.32
N GLU A 146 1.96 18.59 10.09
CA GLU A 146 1.89 19.47 8.90
C GLU A 146 1.03 18.82 7.81
N GLN A 147 0.44 19.67 6.97
CA GLN A 147 -0.34 19.22 5.81
C GLN A 147 0.56 19.15 4.57
N ARG A 148 0.60 18.00 3.92
CA ARG A 148 1.37 17.77 2.69
C ARG A 148 0.50 17.03 1.68
N MET A 149 0.76 17.24 0.38
CA MET A 149 0.11 16.41 -0.64
C MET A 149 0.54 14.95 -0.52
N LEU A 150 -0.39 14.03 -0.73
CA LEU A 150 -0.09 12.59 -0.63
C LEU A 150 1.01 12.17 -1.61
N CYS A 151 1.02 12.69 -2.85
CA CYS A 151 2.05 12.42 -3.83
C CYS A 151 3.46 12.84 -3.35
N ASP A 152 3.59 13.95 -2.59
CA ASP A 152 4.89 14.43 -2.09
C ASP A 152 5.51 13.53 -1.01
N VAL A 153 4.66 12.89 -0.22
CA VAL A 153 5.09 12.08 0.95
C VAL A 153 4.98 10.58 0.72
N ALA A 154 4.43 10.16 -0.43
CA ALA A 154 4.30 8.76 -0.76
C ALA A 154 5.66 8.09 -0.96
N THR A 155 5.72 6.83 -0.54
CA THR A 155 6.88 5.94 -0.67
C THR A 155 6.39 4.52 -0.95
N SER A 156 7.31 3.59 -1.17
CA SER A 156 7.02 2.16 -1.22
C SER A 156 6.23 1.66 0.01
N HIS A 157 6.44 2.31 1.16
CA HIS A 157 5.68 1.99 2.38
C HIS A 157 4.21 2.36 2.27
N THR A 158 3.89 3.39 1.46
CA THR A 158 2.50 3.79 1.17
C THR A 158 1.74 2.67 0.46
N ALA A 159 2.38 1.93 -0.46
CA ALA A 159 1.77 0.77 -1.10
C ALA A 159 1.33 -0.29 -0.09
N ARG A 160 2.22 -0.66 0.83
CA ARG A 160 1.90 -1.62 1.89
C ARG A 160 0.82 -1.10 2.84
N LYS A 161 0.87 0.19 3.19
CA LYS A 161 -0.21 0.83 3.96
C LYS A 161 -1.54 0.78 3.23
N THR A 162 -1.54 0.95 1.91
CA THR A 162 -2.74 0.86 1.05
C THR A 162 -3.36 -0.53 1.11
N PHE A 163 -2.55 -1.59 1.02
CA PHE A 163 -3.03 -2.96 1.17
C PHE A 163 -3.70 -3.17 2.54
N ILE A 164 -2.98 -2.86 3.62
CA ILE A 164 -3.45 -3.09 4.99
C ILE A 164 -4.69 -2.24 5.30
N GLY A 165 -4.64 -0.93 5.01
CA GLY A 165 -5.71 0.00 5.34
C GLY A 165 -7.03 -0.36 4.65
N ASN A 166 -6.99 -0.68 3.34
CA ASN A 166 -8.20 -1.07 2.61
C ASN A 166 -8.75 -2.42 3.06
N LEU A 167 -7.90 -3.39 3.39
CA LEU A 167 -8.37 -4.68 3.92
C LEU A 167 -8.97 -4.52 5.32
N TYR A 168 -8.27 -3.78 6.19
CA TYR A 168 -8.75 -3.58 7.56
C TYR A 168 -10.08 -2.81 7.61
N ALA A 169 -10.27 -1.83 6.73
CA ALA A 169 -11.53 -1.12 6.60
C ALA A 169 -12.70 -2.04 6.23
N LYS A 170 -12.44 -3.11 5.45
CA LYS A 170 -13.49 -4.06 5.00
C LYS A 170 -13.75 -5.19 5.99
N VAL A 171 -12.69 -5.79 6.54
CA VAL A 171 -12.81 -7.05 7.31
C VAL A 171 -12.78 -6.79 8.80
N LYS A 172 -12.13 -5.70 9.27
CA LYS A 172 -11.95 -5.34 10.68
C LYS A 172 -11.29 -6.44 11.54
N ASP A 173 -10.75 -7.49 10.89
CA ASP A 173 -10.03 -8.59 11.53
C ASP A 173 -8.53 -8.40 11.40
N GLN A 174 -7.90 -8.05 12.53
CA GLN A 174 -6.46 -7.82 12.60
C GLN A 174 -5.64 -9.09 12.36
N ALA A 175 -6.10 -10.24 12.85
CA ALA A 175 -5.35 -11.49 12.74
C ALA A 175 -5.29 -11.92 11.26
N LEU A 176 -6.41 -11.86 10.56
CA LEU A 176 -6.50 -12.19 9.14
C LEU A 176 -5.62 -11.27 8.29
N VAL A 177 -5.70 -9.95 8.48
CA VAL A 177 -4.85 -9.00 7.73
C VAL A 177 -3.37 -9.18 8.07
N SER A 178 -3.05 -9.51 9.33
CA SER A 178 -1.67 -9.77 9.77
C SER A 178 -1.08 -11.02 9.09
N SER A 179 -1.86 -12.08 8.92
CA SER A 179 -1.42 -13.31 8.26
C SER A 179 -1.01 -13.09 6.80
N LEU A 180 -1.71 -12.16 6.10
CA LEU A 180 -1.39 -11.78 4.73
C LEU A 180 -0.16 -10.88 4.60
N THR A 181 0.32 -10.30 5.67
CA THR A 181 1.39 -9.29 5.64
C THR A 181 2.64 -9.69 6.43
N GLY A 182 2.58 -10.78 7.20
CA GLY A 182 3.68 -11.17 8.09
C GLY A 182 3.97 -10.12 9.18
N HIS A 183 2.93 -9.43 9.68
CA HIS A 183 3.02 -8.62 10.88
C HIS A 183 2.69 -9.47 12.11
N SER A 184 3.41 -9.24 13.20
CA SER A 184 2.91 -9.68 14.51
C SER A 184 1.58 -8.96 14.78
N PRO A 185 0.52 -9.66 15.23
CA PRO A 185 -0.76 -9.06 15.58
C PRO A 185 -0.65 -7.93 16.61
N GLN A 186 0.39 -7.96 17.45
CA GLN A 186 0.66 -6.97 18.50
C GLN A 186 1.60 -5.84 18.04
N SER A 187 1.99 -5.79 16.75
CA SER A 187 2.94 -4.79 16.28
C SER A 187 2.36 -3.38 16.36
N ARG A 188 3.15 -2.43 16.89
CA ARG A 188 2.80 -0.99 16.91
C ARG A 188 2.49 -0.45 15.51
N ALA A 189 3.09 -1.04 14.47
CA ALA A 189 2.82 -0.67 13.09
C ALA A 189 1.36 -0.96 12.68
N PHE A 190 0.70 -1.93 13.32
CA PHE A 190 -0.69 -2.25 13.04
C PHE A 190 -1.65 -1.33 13.80
N GLN A 191 -1.22 -0.77 14.93
CA GLN A 191 -2.06 0.12 15.75
C GLN A 191 -2.43 1.42 15.03
N CYS A 192 -1.59 1.91 14.10
CA CYS A 192 -1.93 3.11 13.32
C CYS A 192 -3.09 2.90 12.34
N TYR A 193 -3.46 1.65 12.03
CA TYR A 193 -4.65 1.32 11.23
C TYR A 193 -5.90 1.10 12.09
N ARG A 194 -5.72 0.97 13.40
CA ARG A 194 -6.81 0.95 14.39
C ARG A 194 -7.37 2.35 14.67
N THR A 195 -7.35 3.25 13.72
CA THR A 195 -8.13 4.48 13.87
C THR A 195 -9.56 4.01 14.02
N ILE A 196 -10.02 3.99 15.25
CA ILE A 196 -11.42 3.71 15.59
C ILE A 196 -12.17 4.83 14.92
N ASP A 197 -12.73 4.54 13.75
CA ASP A 197 -13.52 5.48 12.99
C ASP A 197 -14.71 5.89 13.87
N ASP A 198 -15.04 7.17 13.90
CA ASP A 198 -16.20 7.64 14.66
C ASP A 198 -17.51 7.01 14.17
N SER A 199 -17.57 6.58 12.91
CA SER A 199 -18.67 5.77 12.37
C SER A 199 -18.79 4.42 13.09
N MET A 200 -17.67 3.73 13.33
CA MET A 200 -17.63 2.46 14.08
C MET A 200 -18.09 2.64 15.54
N LYS A 201 -17.70 3.75 16.17
CA LYS A 201 -18.16 4.03 17.54
C LYS A 201 -19.66 4.24 17.59
N ARG A 202 -20.22 4.97 16.61
CA ARG A 202 -21.67 5.19 16.51
C ARG A 202 -22.42 3.89 16.24
N GLU A 203 -21.90 3.04 15.32
CA GLU A 203 -22.46 1.73 15.02
C GLU A 203 -22.49 0.84 16.26
N LEU A 204 -21.36 0.76 17.01
CA LEU A 204 -21.28 -0.02 18.25
C LEU A 204 -22.25 0.48 19.35
N ILE A 205 -22.40 1.80 19.50
CA ILE A 205 -23.37 2.35 20.46
C ILE A 205 -24.79 2.11 19.99
N GLY A 206 -25.08 2.20 18.68
CA GLY A 206 -26.40 1.87 18.14
C GLY A 206 -26.84 0.42 18.42
N MET A 207 -25.90 -0.53 18.44
CA MET A 207 -26.19 -1.94 18.79
C MET A 207 -26.60 -2.14 20.27
N LEU A 208 -26.42 -1.14 21.14
CA LEU A 208 -26.85 -1.21 22.54
C LEU A 208 -28.30 -0.70 22.73
N GLU A 209 -28.88 -0.15 21.67
CA GLU A 209 -30.24 0.39 21.68
C GLU A 209 -31.28 -0.57 21.06
N GLU A 210 -30.82 -1.74 20.54
CA GLU A 210 -31.67 -2.84 20.06
C GLU A 210 -31.98 -3.83 21.19
#